data_df6211a6fef032c5ad648ce738224354
#
_entry.id   df6211a6fef032c5ad648ce738224354
#
_cell.length_a   1.000
_cell.length_b   1.000
_cell.length_c   1.000
_cell.angle_alpha   90.00
_cell.angle_beta   90.00
_cell.angle_gamma   90.00
#
_symmetry.space_group_name_H-M   'P 1'
#
loop_
_entity.id
_entity.type
_entity.pdbx_description
1 polymer ?
#
loop_
_entity_poly.entity_id
_entity_poly.type
_entity_poly.pdbx_seq_one_letter_code
_entity_poly.pdbx_strand_id
1 'polypeptide(L)'
;ELLKTSHFYRLYVHFLYVLGKLPPKIHYEERTPEYYKEIDKFNKLCDELSLISSKDLKSIEDTQNLRTQYLEEISPLKAQKEIYMKLYNKTDNAADKTILKARINILNEDIERLNKKIQICKRIINKAEKGEKEDWIIQKRFQDNKERSEKENAKNKDRKKTR
;
A
#
# COMPACT_ATOMS: atom_id res chain seq x y z
N GLU A 1 -7.99 25.55 11.27
CA GLU A 1 -8.55 24.95 10.03
C GLU A 1 -8.15 23.49 9.83
N LEU A 2 -6.88 23.09 10.03
CA LEU A 2 -6.39 21.69 9.91
C LEU A 2 -7.12 20.69 10.81
N LEU A 3 -7.56 21.09 12.00
CA LEU A 3 -8.33 20.24 12.92
C LEU A 3 -9.73 19.91 12.41
N LYS A 4 -10.36 20.80 11.63
CA LYS A 4 -11.71 20.62 11.08
C LYS A 4 -11.76 19.56 9.98
N THR A 5 -10.64 19.26 9.32
CA THR A 5 -10.55 18.28 8.24
C THR A 5 -10.06 16.91 8.71
N SER A 6 -9.57 16.79 9.94
CA SER A 6 -9.07 15.54 10.53
C SER A 6 -10.20 14.52 10.71
N HIS A 7 -9.94 13.26 10.36
CA HIS A 7 -10.88 12.14 10.60
C HIS A 7 -11.25 12.02 12.09
N PHE A 8 -10.31 12.22 13.01
CA PHE A 8 -10.53 12.22 14.44
C PHE A 8 -11.44 13.34 14.89
N TYR A 9 -11.31 14.55 14.32
CA TYR A 9 -12.21 15.65 14.62
C TYR A 9 -13.64 15.34 14.20
N ARG A 10 -13.84 14.73 13.02
CA ARG A 10 -15.17 14.32 12.54
C ARG A 10 -15.79 13.22 13.40
N LEU A 11 -14.98 12.25 13.81
CA LEU A 11 -15.40 11.21 14.74
C LEU A 11 -15.80 11.80 16.09
N TYR A 12 -14.99 12.71 16.63
CA TYR A 12 -15.29 13.43 17.86
C TYR A 12 -16.59 14.24 17.77
N VAL A 13 -16.78 14.97 16.67
CA VAL A 13 -18.02 15.72 16.41
C VAL A 13 -19.22 14.77 16.27
N HIS A 14 -19.05 13.63 15.63
CA HIS A 14 -20.10 12.60 15.56
C HIS A 14 -20.46 12.05 16.94
N PHE A 15 -19.48 11.77 17.80
CA PHE A 15 -19.71 11.36 19.17
C PHE A 15 -20.46 12.43 20.00
N LEU A 16 -20.09 13.69 19.85
CA LEU A 16 -20.79 14.79 20.51
C LEU A 16 -22.24 14.93 20.05
N TYR A 17 -22.50 14.64 18.77
CA TYR A 17 -23.84 14.60 18.20
C TYR A 17 -24.67 13.44 18.80
N VAL A 18 -24.12 12.23 18.84
CA VAL A 18 -24.77 11.03 19.41
C VAL A 18 -25.05 11.24 20.90
N LEU A 19 -24.19 11.94 21.63
CA LEU A 19 -24.37 12.29 23.04
C LEU A 19 -25.34 13.46 23.28
N GLY A 20 -25.94 14.01 22.20
CA GLY A 20 -26.85 15.16 22.30
C GLY A 20 -26.23 16.46 22.77
N LYS A 21 -24.86 16.55 22.73
CA LYS A 21 -24.10 17.73 23.15
C LYS A 21 -23.89 18.76 22.03
N LEU A 22 -24.26 18.42 20.81
CA LEU A 22 -24.26 19.34 19.68
C LEU A 22 -25.67 19.40 19.08
N PRO A 23 -26.10 20.58 18.59
CA PRO A 23 -27.40 20.73 17.96
C PRO A 23 -27.47 19.93 16.64
N PRO A 24 -28.68 19.44 16.25
CA PRO A 24 -28.87 18.50 15.13
C PRO A 24 -28.57 19.03 13.73
N LYS A 25 -28.09 20.25 13.56
CA LYS A 25 -27.76 20.86 12.27
C LYS A 25 -26.25 20.95 12.07
N ILE A 26 -25.58 19.81 11.96
CA ILE A 26 -24.28 19.78 11.29
C ILE A 26 -24.58 19.45 9.83
N HIS A 27 -24.49 20.45 8.95
CA HIS A 27 -24.35 20.20 7.53
C HIS A 27 -23.06 19.38 7.37
N TYR A 28 -23.19 18.10 7.06
CA TYR A 28 -22.06 17.33 6.56
C TYR A 28 -21.62 18.01 5.27
N GLU A 29 -20.46 18.66 5.26
CA GLU A 29 -19.84 19.12 4.03
C GLU A 29 -19.84 17.92 3.07
N GLU A 30 -20.35 18.13 1.87
CA GLU A 30 -20.32 17.09 0.84
C GLU A 30 -18.89 16.56 0.73
N ARG A 31 -18.75 15.22 0.85
CA ARG A 31 -17.46 14.57 0.80
C ARG A 31 -16.85 14.81 -0.56
N THR A 32 -15.82 15.64 -0.63
CA THR A 32 -15.16 15.98 -1.89
C THR A 32 -14.44 14.77 -2.49
N PRO A 33 -14.20 14.74 -3.82
CA PRO A 33 -13.39 13.69 -4.44
C PRO A 33 -11.99 13.55 -3.82
N GLU A 34 -11.41 14.66 -3.31
CA GLU A 34 -10.13 14.68 -2.59
C GLU A 34 -10.21 13.90 -1.29
N TYR A 35 -11.30 14.05 -0.55
CA TYR A 35 -11.54 13.30 0.68
C TYR A 35 -11.53 11.77 0.44
N TYR A 36 -12.19 11.31 -0.62
CA TYR A 36 -12.20 9.88 -0.96
C TYR A 36 -10.82 9.39 -1.39
N LYS A 37 -10.04 10.20 -2.11
CA LYS A 37 -8.65 9.86 -2.46
C LYS A 37 -7.76 9.73 -1.22
N GLU A 38 -7.95 10.60 -0.24
CA GLU A 38 -7.21 10.53 1.03
C GLU A 38 -7.56 9.29 1.84
N ILE A 39 -8.85 8.94 1.92
CA ILE A 39 -9.30 7.70 2.57
C ILE A 39 -8.73 6.48 1.84
N ASP A 40 -8.74 6.46 0.52
CA ASP A 40 -8.19 5.35 -0.25
C ASP A 40 -6.68 5.18 -0.02
N LYS A 41 -5.93 6.28 0.04
CA LYS A 41 -4.51 6.25 0.43
C LYS A 41 -4.31 5.71 1.84
N PHE A 42 -5.14 6.15 2.78
CA PHE A 42 -5.08 5.69 4.17
C PHE A 42 -5.39 4.19 4.28
N ASN A 43 -6.45 3.72 3.62
CA ASN A 43 -6.82 2.31 3.60
C ASN A 43 -5.68 1.44 3.01
N LYS A 44 -5.07 1.89 1.90
CA LYS A 44 -3.92 1.22 1.31
C LYS A 44 -2.73 1.13 2.27
N LEU A 45 -2.49 2.17 3.05
CA LEU A 45 -1.43 2.17 4.07
C LEU A 45 -1.76 1.20 5.22
N CYS A 46 -3.01 1.15 5.67
CA CYS A 46 -3.46 0.20 6.69
C CYS A 46 -3.29 -1.25 6.21
N ASP A 47 -3.63 -1.54 4.96
CA ASP A 47 -3.42 -2.87 4.35
C ASP A 47 -1.94 -3.28 4.35
N GLU A 48 -1.05 -2.34 4.00
CA GLU A 48 0.40 -2.56 3.97
C GLU A 48 0.95 -2.84 5.38
N LEU A 49 0.59 -2.01 6.36
CA LEU A 49 1.01 -2.20 7.75
C LEU A 49 0.46 -3.50 8.35
N SER A 50 -0.78 -3.84 8.04
CA SER A 50 -1.39 -5.10 8.46
C SER A 50 -0.65 -6.31 7.90
N LEU A 51 -0.24 -6.26 6.63
CA LEU A 51 0.53 -7.36 6.02
C LEU A 51 1.94 -7.47 6.63
N ILE A 52 2.64 -6.35 6.81
CA ILE A 52 3.96 -6.29 7.43
C ILE A 52 3.91 -6.90 8.84
N SER A 53 2.96 -6.45 9.66
CA SER A 53 2.81 -6.92 11.05
C SER A 53 2.38 -8.38 11.13
N SER A 54 1.40 -8.82 10.32
CA SER A 54 0.88 -10.19 10.37
C SER A 54 1.86 -11.24 9.86
N LYS A 55 2.82 -10.85 9.01
CA LYS A 55 3.83 -11.73 8.42
C LYS A 55 5.24 -11.50 8.97
N ASP A 56 5.39 -10.57 9.93
CA ASP A 56 6.68 -10.18 10.55
C ASP A 56 7.76 -9.86 9.48
N LEU A 57 7.38 -9.09 8.45
CA LEU A 57 8.28 -8.74 7.36
C LEU A 57 9.30 -7.69 7.83
N LYS A 58 10.59 -7.99 7.72
CA LYS A 58 11.70 -7.15 8.21
C LYS A 58 12.54 -6.56 7.08
N SER A 59 12.42 -7.13 5.87
CA SER A 59 13.24 -6.72 4.73
C SER A 59 12.42 -6.68 3.43
N ILE A 60 13.00 -6.04 2.40
CA ILE A 60 12.47 -6.08 1.04
C ILE A 60 12.47 -7.53 0.52
N GLU A 61 13.52 -8.27 0.85
CA GLU A 61 13.69 -9.67 0.43
C GLU A 61 12.57 -10.56 1.00
N ASP A 62 12.21 -10.40 2.28
CA ASP A 62 11.07 -11.13 2.89
C ASP A 62 9.78 -10.86 2.12
N THR A 63 9.57 -9.59 1.73
CA THR A 63 8.38 -9.19 0.98
C THR A 63 8.38 -9.75 -0.45
N GLN A 64 9.56 -9.83 -1.08
CA GLN A 64 9.71 -10.46 -2.40
C GLN A 64 9.45 -11.96 -2.34
N ASN A 65 9.97 -12.65 -1.35
CA ASN A 65 9.74 -14.07 -1.10
C ASN A 65 8.25 -14.36 -0.86
N LEU A 66 7.60 -13.57 -0.01
CA LEU A 66 6.16 -13.70 0.24
C LEU A 66 5.33 -13.47 -1.04
N ARG A 67 5.72 -12.50 -1.86
CA ARG A 67 5.07 -12.27 -3.17
C ARG A 67 5.22 -13.47 -4.09
N THR A 68 6.40 -14.09 -4.13
CA THR A 68 6.66 -15.29 -4.94
C THR A 68 5.80 -16.45 -4.46
N GLN A 69 5.69 -16.68 -3.16
CA GLN A 69 4.79 -17.69 -2.59
C GLN A 69 3.33 -17.49 -3.05
N TYR A 70 2.81 -16.26 -2.99
CA TYR A 70 1.46 -16.00 -3.47
C TYR A 70 1.29 -16.21 -4.98
N LEU A 71 2.34 -15.98 -5.78
CA LEU A 71 2.33 -16.29 -7.22
C LEU A 71 2.31 -17.80 -7.47
N GLU A 72 3.02 -18.58 -6.68
CA GLU A 72 3.00 -20.03 -6.72
C GLU A 72 1.64 -20.60 -6.29
N GLU A 73 1.01 -20.03 -5.25
CA GLU A 73 -0.33 -20.41 -4.80
C GLU A 73 -1.41 -20.12 -5.87
N ILE A 74 -1.28 -19.03 -6.61
CA ILE A 74 -2.25 -18.65 -7.67
C ILE A 74 -2.20 -19.57 -8.88
N SER A 75 -1.03 -20.09 -9.23
CA SER A 75 -0.83 -20.88 -10.44
C SER A 75 -1.76 -22.11 -10.52
N PRO A 76 -1.83 -22.99 -9.50
CA PRO A 76 -2.73 -24.13 -9.54
C PRO A 76 -4.20 -23.74 -9.54
N LEU A 77 -4.58 -22.64 -8.85
CA LEU A 77 -5.97 -22.17 -8.85
C LEU A 77 -6.43 -21.72 -10.24
N LYS A 78 -5.56 -21.04 -10.98
CA LYS A 78 -5.82 -20.67 -12.37
C LYS A 78 -5.98 -21.87 -13.27
N ALA A 79 -5.07 -22.86 -13.15
CA ALA A 79 -5.15 -24.09 -13.93
C ALA A 79 -6.45 -24.85 -13.63
N GLN A 80 -6.85 -24.97 -12.37
CA GLN A 80 -8.10 -25.60 -11.97
C GLN A 80 -9.33 -24.86 -12.50
N LYS A 81 -9.31 -23.51 -12.45
CA LYS A 81 -10.36 -22.68 -13.03
C LYS A 81 -10.52 -22.94 -14.54
N GLU A 82 -9.42 -23.02 -15.28
CA GLU A 82 -9.47 -23.33 -16.72
C GLU A 82 -10.08 -24.70 -17.00
N ILE A 83 -9.78 -25.72 -16.19
CA ILE A 83 -10.39 -27.04 -16.31
C ILE A 83 -11.91 -26.94 -16.10
N TYR A 84 -12.36 -26.26 -15.04
CA TYR A 84 -13.79 -26.10 -14.81
C TYR A 84 -14.49 -25.27 -15.88
N MET A 85 -13.84 -24.25 -16.43
CA MET A 85 -14.37 -23.48 -17.56
C MET A 85 -14.55 -24.36 -18.81
N LYS A 86 -13.57 -25.22 -19.12
CA LYS A 86 -13.68 -26.17 -20.24
C LYS A 86 -14.80 -27.16 -20.02
N LEU A 87 -15.00 -27.69 -18.81
CA LEU A 87 -16.09 -28.58 -18.45
C LEU A 87 -17.45 -27.89 -18.55
N TYR A 88 -17.54 -26.66 -18.02
CA TYR A 88 -18.75 -25.84 -18.10
C TYR A 88 -19.25 -25.63 -19.53
N ASN A 89 -18.32 -25.38 -20.46
CA ASN A 89 -18.63 -25.18 -21.87
C ASN A 89 -19.03 -26.48 -22.60
N LYS A 90 -18.63 -27.65 -22.09
CA LYS A 90 -18.92 -28.96 -22.70
C LYS A 90 -20.18 -29.61 -22.15
N THR A 91 -20.65 -29.19 -20.99
CA THR A 91 -21.80 -29.79 -20.29
C THR A 91 -23.08 -29.14 -20.77
N ASP A 92 -24.10 -29.95 -21.14
CA ASP A 92 -25.43 -29.48 -21.50
C ASP A 92 -26.42 -29.53 -20.32
N ASN A 93 -26.11 -30.30 -19.27
CA ASN A 93 -26.95 -30.45 -18.09
C ASN A 93 -26.95 -29.15 -17.25
N ALA A 94 -28.12 -28.59 -17.02
CA ALA A 94 -28.31 -27.33 -16.26
C ALA A 94 -27.88 -27.46 -14.79
N ALA A 95 -28.06 -28.60 -14.15
CA ALA A 95 -27.67 -28.83 -12.76
C ALA A 95 -26.15 -28.84 -12.63
N ASP A 96 -25.44 -29.54 -13.53
CA ASP A 96 -23.97 -29.58 -13.53
C ASP A 96 -23.38 -28.21 -13.85
N LYS A 97 -23.98 -27.46 -14.78
CA LYS A 97 -23.56 -26.06 -15.06
C LYS A 97 -23.65 -25.19 -13.82
N THR A 98 -24.70 -25.34 -13.03
CA THR A 98 -24.85 -24.55 -11.79
C THR A 98 -23.76 -24.87 -10.78
N ILE A 99 -23.43 -26.14 -10.60
CA ILE A 99 -22.35 -26.59 -9.71
C ILE A 99 -21.00 -26.10 -10.18
N LEU A 100 -20.70 -26.24 -11.47
CA LEU A 100 -19.42 -25.77 -12.06
C LEU A 100 -19.27 -24.26 -11.94
N LYS A 101 -20.35 -23.49 -12.18
CA LYS A 101 -20.37 -22.03 -12.00
C LYS A 101 -20.07 -21.63 -10.56
N ALA A 102 -20.65 -22.30 -9.57
CA ALA A 102 -20.39 -22.05 -8.17
C ALA A 102 -18.89 -22.30 -7.82
N ARG A 103 -18.32 -23.42 -8.32
CA ARG A 103 -16.88 -23.71 -8.13
C ARG A 103 -15.96 -22.67 -8.78
N ILE A 104 -16.28 -22.22 -10.00
CA ILE A 104 -15.54 -21.18 -10.70
C ILE A 104 -15.60 -19.86 -9.91
N ASN A 105 -16.75 -19.52 -9.33
CA ASN A 105 -16.88 -18.31 -8.51
C ASN A 105 -16.00 -18.37 -7.26
N ILE A 106 -15.98 -19.49 -6.55
CA ILE A 106 -15.09 -19.68 -5.38
C ILE A 106 -13.64 -19.50 -5.77
N LEU A 107 -13.19 -20.14 -6.87
CA LEU A 107 -11.83 -19.99 -7.36
C LEU A 107 -11.50 -18.53 -7.76
N ASN A 108 -12.46 -17.82 -8.36
CA ASN A 108 -12.29 -16.39 -8.68
C ASN A 108 -12.07 -15.55 -7.43
N GLU A 109 -12.85 -15.78 -6.36
CA GLU A 109 -12.69 -15.08 -5.09
C GLU A 109 -11.32 -15.34 -4.46
N ASP A 110 -10.86 -16.60 -4.46
CA ASP A 110 -9.55 -16.96 -3.93
C ASP A 110 -8.41 -16.34 -4.74
N ILE A 111 -8.48 -16.41 -6.08
CA ILE A 111 -7.52 -15.76 -6.99
C ILE A 111 -7.50 -14.24 -6.78
N GLU A 112 -8.67 -13.61 -6.63
CA GLU A 112 -8.77 -12.16 -6.39
C GLU A 112 -8.15 -11.78 -5.03
N ARG A 113 -8.40 -12.58 -3.99
CA ARG A 113 -7.84 -12.40 -2.65
C ARG A 113 -6.30 -12.46 -2.66
N LEU A 114 -5.73 -13.44 -3.37
CA LEU A 114 -4.28 -13.55 -3.52
C LEU A 114 -3.71 -12.43 -4.39
N ASN A 115 -4.38 -12.03 -5.47
CA ASN A 115 -3.98 -10.89 -6.29
C ASN A 115 -3.92 -9.58 -5.48
N LYS A 116 -4.89 -9.33 -4.58
CA LYS A 116 -4.86 -8.18 -3.67
C LYS A 116 -3.60 -8.21 -2.79
N LYS A 117 -3.26 -9.36 -2.20
CA LYS A 117 -2.03 -9.53 -1.40
C LYS A 117 -0.75 -9.28 -2.22
N ILE A 118 -0.68 -9.78 -3.44
CA ILE A 118 0.44 -9.53 -4.38
C ILE A 118 0.57 -8.03 -4.67
N GLN A 119 -0.53 -7.30 -4.88
CA GLN A 119 -0.49 -5.86 -5.11
C GLN A 119 -0.02 -5.10 -3.86
N ILE A 120 -0.38 -5.55 -2.66
CA ILE A 120 0.13 -4.97 -1.40
C ILE A 120 1.65 -5.17 -1.32
N CYS A 121 2.16 -6.39 -1.55
CA CYS A 121 3.61 -6.65 -1.58
C CYS A 121 4.33 -5.73 -2.58
N LYS A 122 3.79 -5.56 -3.80
CA LYS A 122 4.38 -4.65 -4.81
C LYS A 122 4.46 -3.21 -4.32
N ARG A 123 3.42 -2.72 -3.63
CA ARG A 123 3.42 -1.35 -3.09
C ARG A 123 4.46 -1.17 -1.99
N ILE A 124 4.61 -2.16 -1.09
CA ILE A 124 5.62 -2.14 -0.02
C ILE A 124 7.02 -2.10 -0.64
N ILE A 125 7.34 -2.99 -1.57
CA ILE A 125 8.64 -3.04 -2.26
C ILE A 125 8.94 -1.69 -2.93
N ASN A 126 8.00 -1.16 -3.73
CA ASN A 126 8.20 0.10 -4.44
C ASN A 126 8.42 1.30 -3.49
N LYS A 127 7.79 1.32 -2.31
CA LYS A 127 8.00 2.36 -1.31
C LYS A 127 9.36 2.24 -0.63
N ALA A 128 9.76 1.02 -0.28
CA ALA A 128 11.06 0.77 0.33
C ALA A 128 12.20 1.12 -0.63
N GLU A 129 12.15 0.70 -1.89
CA GLU A 129 13.14 1.05 -2.92
C GLU A 129 13.23 2.56 -3.17
N LYS A 130 12.12 3.31 -3.08
CA LYS A 130 12.14 4.77 -3.17
C LYS A 130 12.81 5.40 -1.95
N GLY A 131 12.50 4.93 -0.75
CA GLY A 131 13.12 5.38 0.49
C GLY A 131 14.62 5.19 0.46
N GLU A 132 15.11 4.01 0.08
CA GLU A 132 16.55 3.74 -0.05
C GLU A 132 17.24 4.68 -1.06
N LYS A 133 16.60 4.99 -2.19
CA LYS A 133 17.14 5.95 -3.18
C LYS A 133 17.17 7.37 -2.63
N GLU A 134 16.15 7.80 -1.90
CA GLU A 134 16.10 9.12 -1.28
C GLU A 134 17.18 9.26 -0.21
N ASP A 135 17.36 8.25 0.65
CA ASP A 135 18.41 8.22 1.67
C ASP A 135 19.81 8.28 1.05
N TRP A 136 20.05 7.53 -0.03
CA TRP A 136 21.32 7.58 -0.76
C TRP A 136 21.61 8.96 -1.34
N ILE A 137 20.59 9.63 -1.93
CA ILE A 137 20.75 11.00 -2.46
C ILE A 137 21.09 11.99 -1.35
N ILE A 138 20.45 11.87 -0.19
CA ILE A 138 20.69 12.73 0.96
C ILE A 138 22.13 12.53 1.47
N GLN A 139 22.56 11.28 1.65
CA GLN A 139 23.92 10.95 2.08
C GLN A 139 24.97 11.48 1.12
N LYS A 140 24.76 11.32 -0.20
CA LYS A 140 25.67 11.82 -1.22
C LYS A 140 25.81 13.34 -1.17
N ARG A 141 24.69 14.07 -1.05
CA ARG A 141 24.70 15.54 -0.91
C ARG A 141 25.46 15.99 0.35
N PHE A 142 25.33 15.24 1.44
CA PHE A 142 26.02 15.53 2.68
C PHE A 142 27.54 15.36 2.53
N GLN A 143 27.98 14.30 1.85
CA GLN A 143 29.41 14.07 1.54
C GLN A 143 29.97 15.14 0.61
N ASP A 144 29.25 15.48 -0.48
CA ASP A 144 29.69 16.53 -1.42
C ASP A 144 29.83 17.89 -0.74
N ASN A 145 28.94 18.24 0.18
CA ASN A 145 29.03 19.49 0.95
C ASN A 145 30.21 19.47 1.93
N LYS A 146 30.48 18.35 2.58
CA LYS A 146 31.64 18.19 3.48
C LYS A 146 32.95 18.36 2.72
N GLU A 147 33.10 17.71 1.59
CA GLU A 147 34.30 17.85 0.74
C GLU A 147 34.52 19.27 0.23
N ARG A 148 33.44 20.00 -0.11
CA ARG A 148 33.51 21.41 -0.51
C ARG A 148 34.02 22.28 0.64
N SER A 149 33.49 22.11 1.83
CA SER A 149 33.93 22.89 3.01
C SER A 149 35.35 22.60 3.40
N GLU A 150 35.82 21.35 3.26
CA GLU A 150 37.22 20.98 3.52
C GLU A 150 38.18 21.61 2.49
N LYS A 151 37.82 21.62 1.20
CA LYS A 151 38.59 22.27 0.12
C LYS A 151 38.65 23.79 0.30
N GLU A 152 37.57 24.44 0.73
CA GLU A 152 37.58 25.89 1.04
C GLU A 152 38.44 26.22 2.26
N ASN A 153 38.37 25.41 3.31
CA ASN A 153 39.19 25.58 4.50
C ASN A 153 40.67 25.38 4.21
N ALA A 154 41.03 24.42 3.34
CA ALA A 154 42.42 24.22 2.90
C ALA A 154 42.93 25.43 2.11
N LYS A 155 42.16 25.95 1.13
CA LYS A 155 42.50 27.16 0.38
C LYS A 155 42.67 28.41 1.26
N ASN A 156 41.84 28.55 2.30
CA ASN A 156 41.94 29.69 3.23
C ASN A 156 43.15 29.56 4.17
N LYS A 157 43.60 28.34 4.52
CA LYS A 157 44.85 28.13 5.27
C LYS A 157 46.08 28.48 4.46
N ASP A 158 46.12 28.14 3.18
CA ASP A 158 47.23 28.47 2.29
C ASP A 158 47.34 29.99 2.02
N ARG A 159 46.18 30.67 1.87
CA ARG A 159 46.18 32.15 1.75
C ARG A 159 46.66 32.90 3.00
N LYS A 160 46.54 32.30 4.18
CA LYS A 160 47.04 32.89 5.44
C LYS A 160 48.54 32.64 5.67
N LYS A 161 49.12 31.64 5.01
CA LYS A 161 50.57 31.37 5.07
C LYS A 161 51.40 32.23 4.11
N THR A 162 50.79 32.82 3.10
CA THR A 162 51.44 33.64 2.06
C THR A 162 51.34 35.15 2.33
N ARG A 163 50.91 35.55 3.52
CA ARG A 163 50.94 36.91 4.05
C ARG A 163 51.80 37.00 5.27
#